data_e67b3722983731f2cb53722853cb1695
#
_entry.id   e67b3722983731f2cb53722853cb1695
#
_cell.length_a   1.000
_cell.length_b   1.000
_cell.length_c   1.000
_cell.angle_alpha   90.00
_cell.angle_beta   90.00
_cell.angle_gamma   90.00
#
_symmetry.space_group_name_H-M   'P 1'
#
loop_
_entity.id
_entity.type
_entity.pdbx_description
1 polymer ?
#
loop_
_entity_poly.entity_id
_entity_poly.type
_entity_poly.pdbx_seq_one_letter_code
_entity_poly.pdbx_strand_id
1 'polypeptide(L)'
;MILDMRPMLRGETQRISINFAFTPELPADAVPNGDARVTGEVTDQAGYMRLTMTATVSYHADCARCLEPVDREFSVSLERTVAAEGALTEEQLEENVDEYAVISDGKLDLGDLVREELFLAFPMRILCADDCLGLCSKCGRPLRLGDCGCPKKEIDPRLAILGTLLDDDAETKKQ
;
A
#
# COMPACT_ATOMS: atom_id res chain seq x y z
N MET A 1 -17.46 -4.81 6.47
CA MET A 1 -18.41 -5.49 5.56
C MET A 1 -18.31 -6.98 5.76
N ILE A 2 -19.42 -7.60 6.17
CA ILE A 2 -19.45 -9.05 6.48
C ILE A 2 -20.20 -9.76 5.35
N LEU A 3 -19.56 -10.76 4.75
CA LEU A 3 -20.12 -11.61 3.70
C LEU A 3 -20.64 -12.91 4.31
N ASP A 4 -21.87 -13.30 3.99
CA ASP A 4 -22.43 -14.62 4.38
C ASP A 4 -21.94 -15.70 3.41
N MET A 5 -21.12 -16.62 3.92
CA MET A 5 -20.53 -17.72 3.17
C MET A 5 -21.36 -19.02 3.21
N ARG A 6 -22.42 -19.07 4.02
CA ARG A 6 -23.25 -20.28 4.20
C ARG A 6 -23.84 -20.84 2.91
N PRO A 7 -24.30 -20.03 1.93
CA PRO A 7 -24.78 -20.58 0.65
C PRO A 7 -23.68 -21.30 -0.14
N MET A 8 -22.45 -20.77 -0.11
CA MET A 8 -21.30 -21.43 -0.76
C MET A 8 -20.88 -22.70 -0.03
N LEU A 9 -20.82 -22.66 1.31
CA LEU A 9 -20.50 -23.85 2.12
C LEU A 9 -21.49 -24.98 1.97
N ARG A 10 -22.76 -24.69 1.62
CA ARG A 10 -23.80 -25.71 1.31
C ARG A 10 -23.79 -26.17 -0.14
N GLY A 11 -22.91 -25.60 -0.98
CA GLY A 11 -22.89 -25.92 -2.41
C GLY A 11 -24.02 -25.31 -3.24
N GLU A 12 -24.77 -24.34 -2.66
CA GLU A 12 -25.91 -23.68 -3.33
C GLU A 12 -25.42 -22.69 -4.41
N THR A 13 -24.22 -22.15 -4.25
CA THR A 13 -23.57 -21.23 -5.19
C THR A 13 -22.08 -21.46 -5.26
N GLN A 14 -21.51 -21.30 -6.46
CA GLN A 14 -20.06 -21.41 -6.71
C GLN A 14 -19.38 -20.04 -6.86
N ARG A 15 -20.16 -18.94 -6.85
CA ARG A 15 -19.64 -17.59 -7.01
C ARG A 15 -20.50 -16.60 -6.22
N ILE A 16 -19.84 -15.72 -5.48
CA ILE A 16 -20.47 -14.59 -4.80
C ILE A 16 -19.73 -13.33 -5.22
N SER A 17 -20.45 -12.38 -5.85
CA SER A 17 -19.88 -11.08 -6.25
C SER A 17 -19.82 -10.13 -5.06
N ILE A 18 -18.77 -9.34 -5.00
CA ILE A 18 -18.49 -8.36 -3.95
C ILE A 18 -18.51 -6.96 -4.55
N ASN A 19 -19.30 -6.06 -3.97
CA ASN A 19 -19.33 -4.65 -4.33
C ASN A 19 -19.80 -3.84 -3.12
N PHE A 20 -18.89 -3.03 -2.56
CA PHE A 20 -19.21 -2.12 -1.47
C PHE A 20 -18.25 -0.93 -1.44
N ALA A 21 -18.57 0.07 -0.61
CA ALA A 21 -17.72 1.21 -0.35
C ALA A 21 -17.58 1.43 1.15
N PHE A 22 -16.45 2.00 1.56
CA PHE A 22 -16.19 2.38 2.95
C PHE A 22 -15.21 3.55 3.01
N THR A 23 -15.24 4.32 4.08
CA THR A 23 -14.27 5.40 4.33
C THR A 23 -13.00 4.81 4.93
N PRO A 24 -11.86 4.78 4.20
CA PRO A 24 -10.61 4.24 4.70
C PRO A 24 -9.86 5.24 5.57
N GLU A 25 -9.01 4.72 6.47
CA GLU A 25 -7.91 5.47 7.08
C GLU A 25 -6.65 5.20 6.27
N LEU A 26 -5.98 6.26 5.82
CA LEU A 26 -4.76 6.16 5.01
C LEU A 26 -3.54 6.58 5.82
N PRO A 27 -2.38 5.90 5.64
CA PRO A 27 -1.13 6.33 6.26
C PRO A 27 -0.53 7.57 5.56
N ALA A 28 0.62 8.05 6.09
CA ALA A 28 1.41 9.14 5.52
C ALA A 28 0.67 10.49 5.38
N ASP A 29 -0.23 10.80 6.34
CA ASP A 29 -1.04 12.02 6.36
C ASP A 29 -1.90 12.23 5.10
N ALA A 30 -2.14 11.15 4.35
CA ALA A 30 -3.01 11.18 3.19
C ALA A 30 -4.48 11.25 3.62
N VAL A 31 -5.23 12.15 3.00
CA VAL A 31 -6.66 12.34 3.26
C VAL A 31 -7.45 11.70 2.14
N PRO A 32 -8.34 10.73 2.43
CA PRO A 32 -9.17 10.14 1.39
C PRO A 32 -10.14 11.17 0.80
N ASN A 33 -10.27 11.17 -0.51
CA ASN A 33 -11.20 12.02 -1.27
C ASN A 33 -12.50 11.24 -1.55
N GLY A 34 -13.23 10.92 -0.45
CA GLY A 34 -14.43 10.09 -0.48
C GLY A 34 -14.17 8.63 -0.12
N ASP A 35 -15.15 7.79 -0.36
CA ASP A 35 -15.10 6.38 0.01
C ASP A 35 -14.22 5.55 -0.94
N ALA A 36 -13.51 4.58 -0.38
CA ALA A 36 -12.85 3.54 -1.15
C ALA A 36 -13.90 2.59 -1.75
N ARG A 37 -13.75 2.30 -3.02
CA ARG A 37 -14.62 1.38 -3.76
C ARG A 37 -13.97 0.02 -3.82
N VAL A 38 -14.70 -1.02 -3.39
CA VAL A 38 -14.24 -2.40 -3.38
C VAL A 38 -15.10 -3.24 -4.31
N THR A 39 -14.45 -3.93 -5.22
CA THR A 39 -15.09 -4.89 -6.13
C THR A 39 -14.31 -6.20 -6.13
N GLY A 40 -15.01 -7.30 -6.32
CA GLY A 40 -14.37 -8.62 -6.34
C GLY A 40 -15.35 -9.77 -6.35
N GLU A 41 -14.85 -10.94 -6.05
CA GLU A 41 -15.67 -12.15 -5.95
C GLU A 41 -15.02 -13.22 -5.07
N VAL A 42 -15.86 -14.10 -4.54
CA VAL A 42 -15.43 -15.41 -4.02
C VAL A 42 -15.88 -16.47 -5.00
N THR A 43 -14.97 -17.36 -5.37
CA THR A 43 -15.26 -18.51 -6.24
C THR A 43 -14.92 -19.81 -5.53
N ASP A 44 -15.76 -20.83 -5.71
CA ASP A 44 -15.50 -22.21 -5.28
C ASP A 44 -15.27 -23.11 -6.50
N GLN A 45 -14.12 -23.77 -6.52
CA GLN A 45 -13.77 -24.77 -7.53
C GLN A 45 -13.46 -26.09 -6.81
N ALA A 46 -14.47 -26.97 -6.78
CA ALA A 46 -14.36 -28.31 -6.19
C ALA A 46 -13.90 -28.30 -4.71
N GLY A 47 -14.40 -27.36 -3.90
CA GLY A 47 -14.06 -27.22 -2.48
C GLY A 47 -12.84 -26.32 -2.21
N TYR A 48 -12.22 -25.79 -3.26
CA TYR A 48 -11.16 -24.80 -3.16
C TYR A 48 -11.74 -23.40 -3.35
N MET A 49 -11.91 -22.69 -2.25
CA MET A 49 -12.49 -21.36 -2.26
C MET A 49 -11.40 -20.30 -2.38
N ARG A 50 -11.59 -19.38 -3.33
CA ARG A 50 -10.67 -18.26 -3.60
C ARG A 50 -11.42 -16.94 -3.52
N LEU A 51 -10.87 -16.00 -2.73
CA LEU A 51 -11.30 -14.62 -2.66
C LEU A 51 -10.37 -13.76 -3.53
N THR A 52 -10.95 -12.96 -4.41
CA THR A 52 -10.22 -11.95 -5.18
C THR A 52 -10.95 -10.61 -5.03
N MET A 53 -10.26 -9.56 -4.61
CA MET A 53 -10.82 -8.22 -4.45
C MET A 53 -9.85 -7.16 -4.96
N THR A 54 -10.42 -6.04 -5.42
CA THR A 54 -9.65 -4.82 -5.73
C THR A 54 -10.31 -3.66 -5.01
N ALA A 55 -9.51 -2.91 -4.25
CA ALA A 55 -9.93 -1.67 -3.60
C ALA A 55 -9.27 -0.49 -4.29
N THR A 56 -10.06 0.55 -4.56
CA THR A 56 -9.60 1.79 -5.19
C THR A 56 -10.05 2.98 -4.37
N VAL A 57 -9.13 3.89 -4.07
CA VAL A 57 -9.37 5.11 -3.30
C VAL A 57 -8.69 6.30 -3.95
N SER A 58 -9.42 7.42 -4.09
CA SER A 58 -8.83 8.71 -4.42
C SER A 58 -8.37 9.39 -3.15
N TYR A 59 -7.22 10.04 -3.17
CA TYR A 59 -6.67 10.71 -2.00
C TYR A 59 -5.97 12.01 -2.34
N HIS A 60 -5.88 12.88 -1.33
CA HIS A 60 -5.11 14.11 -1.33
C HIS A 60 -3.98 13.99 -0.31
N ALA A 61 -2.77 14.45 -0.66
CA ALA A 61 -1.63 14.51 0.24
C ALA A 61 -0.63 15.55 -0.23
N ASP A 62 0.26 15.97 0.66
CA ASP A 62 1.38 16.83 0.30
C ASP A 62 2.58 16.00 -0.16
N CYS A 63 3.27 16.47 -1.19
CA CYS A 63 4.51 15.87 -1.65
C CYS A 63 5.56 15.88 -0.54
N ALA A 64 6.08 14.71 -0.16
CA ALA A 64 7.07 14.56 0.91
C ALA A 64 8.41 15.30 0.67
N ARG A 65 8.62 15.84 -0.55
CA ARG A 65 9.84 16.59 -0.89
C ARG A 65 9.62 18.09 -1.08
N CYS A 66 8.54 18.50 -1.72
CA CYS A 66 8.32 19.91 -2.10
C CYS A 66 7.06 20.53 -1.53
N LEU A 67 6.28 19.76 -0.76
CA LEU A 67 5.04 20.17 -0.10
C LEU A 67 3.94 20.65 -1.07
N GLU A 68 4.04 20.28 -2.35
CA GLU A 68 2.96 20.53 -3.27
C GLU A 68 1.81 19.56 -3.10
N PRO A 69 0.58 20.03 -3.24
CA PRO A 69 -0.58 19.16 -3.17
C PRO A 69 -0.54 18.12 -4.30
N VAL A 70 -0.88 16.90 -3.96
CA VAL A 70 -0.95 15.74 -4.86
C VAL A 70 -2.31 15.12 -4.71
N ASP A 71 -3.09 15.09 -5.80
CA ASP A 71 -4.34 14.33 -5.88
C ASP A 71 -4.10 13.12 -6.78
N ARG A 72 -4.31 11.93 -6.25
CA ARG A 72 -4.09 10.67 -6.97
C ARG A 72 -5.12 9.62 -6.58
N GLU A 73 -5.15 8.59 -7.39
CA GLU A 73 -5.88 7.35 -7.11
C GLU A 73 -4.88 6.25 -6.77
N PHE A 74 -5.19 5.48 -5.75
CA PHE A 74 -4.46 4.29 -5.34
C PHE A 74 -5.37 3.08 -5.45
N SER A 75 -4.84 2.00 -6.00
CA SER A 75 -5.56 0.75 -6.17
C SER A 75 -4.69 -0.40 -5.68
N VAL A 76 -5.29 -1.29 -4.90
CA VAL A 76 -4.66 -2.51 -4.39
C VAL A 76 -5.55 -3.70 -4.70
N SER A 77 -4.94 -4.79 -5.08
CA SER A 77 -5.63 -6.07 -5.32
C SER A 77 -5.12 -7.11 -4.32
N LEU A 78 -6.03 -7.82 -3.73
CA LEU A 78 -5.73 -8.93 -2.84
C LEU A 78 -6.33 -10.23 -3.38
N GLU A 79 -5.60 -11.30 -3.16
CA GLU A 79 -6.03 -12.66 -3.44
C GLU A 79 -5.74 -13.52 -2.21
N ARG A 80 -6.75 -14.24 -1.71
CA ARG A 80 -6.64 -15.09 -0.52
C ARG A 80 -7.34 -16.44 -0.77
N THR A 81 -6.79 -17.49 -0.22
CA THR A 81 -7.50 -18.77 -0.09
C THR A 81 -8.48 -18.68 1.07
N VAL A 82 -9.74 -18.99 0.85
CA VAL A 82 -10.75 -18.95 1.90
C VAL A 82 -10.81 -20.30 2.60
N ALA A 83 -10.52 -20.30 3.90
CA ALA A 83 -10.52 -21.50 4.73
C ALA A 83 -11.71 -21.50 5.70
N ALA A 84 -12.32 -22.66 5.90
CA ALA A 84 -13.32 -22.82 6.94
C ALA A 84 -12.69 -22.79 8.34
N GLU A 85 -13.46 -22.37 9.34
CA GLU A 85 -13.03 -22.35 10.73
C GLU A 85 -12.57 -23.74 11.16
N GLY A 86 -11.37 -23.82 11.78
CA GLY A 86 -10.76 -25.07 12.21
C GLY A 86 -10.16 -25.93 11.10
N ALA A 87 -10.18 -25.49 9.84
CA ALA A 87 -9.52 -26.20 8.73
C ALA A 87 -8.01 -26.05 8.74
N LEU A 88 -7.49 -25.00 9.40
CA LEU A 88 -6.06 -24.71 9.56
C LEU A 88 -5.68 -24.74 11.04
N THR A 89 -4.45 -25.14 11.36
CA THR A 89 -3.88 -25.02 12.69
C THR A 89 -3.49 -23.57 12.98
N GLU A 90 -3.38 -23.20 14.28
CA GLU A 90 -2.91 -21.87 14.67
C GLU A 90 -1.54 -21.55 14.08
N GLU A 91 -0.63 -22.51 14.06
CA GLU A 91 0.71 -22.40 13.50
C GLU A 91 0.69 -22.12 11.98
N GLN A 92 -0.20 -22.76 11.24
CA GLN A 92 -0.39 -22.50 9.80
C GLN A 92 -0.99 -21.13 9.52
N LEU A 93 -1.84 -20.62 10.40
CA LEU A 93 -2.42 -19.28 10.28
C LEU A 93 -1.37 -18.20 10.60
N GLU A 94 -0.54 -18.39 11.62
CA GLU A 94 0.52 -17.45 11.98
C GLU A 94 1.63 -17.36 10.92
N GLU A 95 2.00 -18.50 10.31
CA GLU A 95 3.03 -18.54 9.26
C GLU A 95 2.55 -17.96 7.91
N ASN A 96 1.25 -17.99 7.64
CA ASN A 96 0.67 -17.64 6.34
C ASN A 96 -0.50 -16.67 6.46
N VAL A 97 -0.37 -15.66 7.31
CA VAL A 97 -1.42 -14.64 7.57
C VAL A 97 -1.94 -14.01 6.28
N ASP A 98 -1.05 -13.79 5.33
CA ASP A 98 -1.37 -13.13 4.05
C ASP A 98 -1.94 -14.08 2.97
N GLU A 99 -2.00 -15.38 3.23
CA GLU A 99 -2.48 -16.36 2.25
C GLU A 99 -3.93 -16.75 2.46
N TYR A 100 -4.42 -16.63 3.70
CA TYR A 100 -5.73 -17.14 4.08
C TYR A 100 -6.69 -16.06 4.55
N ALA A 101 -7.96 -16.26 4.22
CA ALA A 101 -9.09 -15.56 4.78
C ALA A 101 -9.98 -16.58 5.49
N VAL A 102 -10.16 -16.46 6.81
CA VAL A 102 -10.84 -17.46 7.62
C VAL A 102 -12.32 -17.12 7.78
N ILE A 103 -13.18 -18.10 7.52
CA ILE A 103 -14.62 -18.00 7.76
C ILE A 103 -14.85 -18.26 9.26
N SER A 104 -15.50 -17.33 9.96
CA SER A 104 -15.96 -17.50 11.33
C SER A 104 -17.49 -17.44 11.38
N ASP A 105 -18.12 -18.42 12.04
CA ASP A 105 -19.58 -18.53 12.13
C ASP A 105 -20.30 -18.49 10.76
N GLY A 106 -19.68 -18.99 9.71
CA GLY A 106 -20.21 -18.97 8.35
C GLY A 106 -20.14 -17.60 7.67
N LYS A 107 -19.34 -16.68 8.19
CA LYS A 107 -19.19 -15.31 7.71
C LYS A 107 -17.72 -14.99 7.45
N LEU A 108 -17.46 -14.11 6.50
CA LEU A 108 -16.14 -13.60 6.15
C LEU A 108 -16.13 -12.08 6.29
N ASP A 109 -15.23 -11.52 7.10
CA ASP A 109 -15.09 -10.07 7.21
C ASP A 109 -14.17 -9.51 6.13
N LEU A 110 -14.79 -9.01 5.07
CA LEU A 110 -14.10 -8.38 3.95
C LEU A 110 -13.58 -6.99 4.30
N GLY A 111 -14.23 -6.32 5.29
CA GLY A 111 -13.89 -4.96 5.66
C GLY A 111 -12.51 -4.89 6.31
N ASP A 112 -12.21 -5.82 7.19
CA ASP A 112 -10.92 -5.87 7.88
C ASP A 112 -9.81 -6.27 6.92
N LEU A 113 -10.02 -7.29 6.10
CA LEU A 113 -9.04 -7.73 5.08
C LEU A 113 -8.64 -6.58 4.12
N VAL A 114 -9.63 -5.83 3.62
CA VAL A 114 -9.35 -4.71 2.70
C VAL A 114 -8.68 -3.54 3.40
N ARG A 115 -9.06 -3.24 4.65
CA ARG A 115 -8.44 -2.15 5.42
C ARG A 115 -6.96 -2.44 5.67
N GLU A 116 -6.66 -3.64 6.09
CA GLU A 116 -5.29 -4.09 6.36
C GLU A 116 -4.45 -4.04 5.08
N GLU A 117 -4.93 -4.62 3.99
CA GLU A 117 -4.23 -4.63 2.71
C GLU A 117 -4.00 -3.22 2.17
N LEU A 118 -5.04 -2.36 2.24
CA LEU A 118 -4.93 -0.98 1.79
C LEU A 118 -3.88 -0.21 2.62
N PHE A 119 -3.85 -0.41 3.93
CA PHE A 119 -2.90 0.24 4.83
C PHE A 119 -1.45 -0.22 4.59
N LEU A 120 -1.24 -1.52 4.42
CA LEU A 120 0.10 -2.09 4.22
C LEU A 120 0.68 -1.78 2.83
N ALA A 121 -0.15 -1.79 1.80
CA ALA A 121 0.28 -1.53 0.42
C ALA A 121 0.39 -0.03 0.09
N PHE A 122 -0.19 0.85 0.93
CA PHE A 122 -0.18 2.29 0.65
C PHE A 122 1.25 2.86 0.69
N PRO A 123 1.61 3.76 -0.26
CA PRO A 123 2.96 4.29 -0.32
C PRO A 123 3.28 5.17 0.90
N MET A 124 4.36 4.84 1.63
CA MET A 124 4.85 5.62 2.78
C MET A 124 5.41 7.00 2.38
N ARG A 125 5.69 7.23 1.10
CA ARG A 125 6.17 8.49 0.57
C ARG A 125 5.40 8.88 -0.68
N ILE A 126 4.64 9.93 -0.58
CA ILE A 126 3.88 10.48 -1.71
C ILE A 126 4.73 11.58 -2.33
N LEU A 127 4.96 11.51 -3.64
CA LEU A 127 5.74 12.47 -4.40
C LEU A 127 4.89 13.03 -5.54
N CYS A 128 5.05 14.33 -5.85
CA CYS A 128 4.38 14.94 -7.00
C CYS A 128 4.89 14.36 -8.34
N ALA A 129 6.18 13.98 -8.39
CA ALA A 129 6.84 13.27 -9.48
C ALA A 129 7.99 12.43 -8.90
N ASP A 130 8.37 11.33 -9.57
CA ASP A 130 9.40 10.40 -9.09
C ASP A 130 10.78 11.09 -8.96
N ASP A 131 11.06 12.03 -9.85
CA ASP A 131 12.27 12.86 -9.92
C ASP A 131 12.12 14.20 -9.17
N CYS A 132 11.11 14.37 -8.30
CA CYS A 132 10.91 15.60 -7.56
C CYS A 132 12.18 16.06 -6.85
N LEU A 133 12.68 17.25 -7.21
CA LEU A 133 13.92 17.82 -6.68
C LEU A 133 13.77 18.38 -5.25
N GLY A 134 12.51 18.54 -4.79
CA GLY A 134 12.20 19.05 -3.46
C GLY A 134 12.37 20.56 -3.33
N LEU A 135 12.62 20.99 -2.09
CA LEU A 135 12.85 22.40 -1.71
C LEU A 135 14.34 22.68 -1.52
N CYS A 136 14.74 23.89 -1.79
CA CYS A 136 16.07 24.34 -1.41
C CYS A 136 16.24 24.34 0.11
N SER A 137 17.27 23.69 0.63
CA SER A 137 17.53 23.56 2.07
C SER A 137 17.86 24.91 2.77
N LYS A 138 18.20 25.95 2.01
CA LYS A 138 18.54 27.27 2.56
C LYS A 138 17.36 28.25 2.51
N CYS A 139 16.62 28.32 1.40
CA CYS A 139 15.57 29.34 1.22
C CYS A 139 14.17 28.75 1.08
N GLY A 140 13.99 27.42 1.06
CA GLY A 140 12.69 26.76 0.95
C GLY A 140 12.03 26.86 -0.44
N ARG A 141 12.69 27.47 -1.45
CA ARG A 141 12.12 27.59 -2.80
C ARG A 141 12.05 26.22 -3.46
N PRO A 142 10.94 25.87 -4.13
CA PRO A 142 10.85 24.64 -4.93
C PRO A 142 11.90 24.62 -6.05
N LEU A 143 12.75 23.61 -6.06
CA LEU A 143 13.85 23.48 -7.03
C LEU A 143 13.38 23.21 -8.46
N ARG A 144 12.17 22.73 -8.64
CA ARG A 144 11.53 22.61 -9.96
C ARG A 144 11.33 23.93 -10.68
N LEU A 145 11.27 25.06 -9.94
CA LEU A 145 11.14 26.39 -10.51
C LEU A 145 12.48 26.97 -11.00
N GLY A 146 13.54 26.16 -10.97
CA GLY A 146 14.88 26.51 -11.34
C GLY A 146 15.80 26.82 -10.17
N ASP A 147 17.07 27.11 -10.48
CA ASP A 147 18.07 27.40 -9.46
C ASP A 147 17.71 28.67 -8.69
N CYS A 148 17.79 28.60 -7.38
CA CYS A 148 17.50 29.73 -6.49
C CYS A 148 18.72 30.64 -6.25
N GLY A 149 19.91 30.29 -6.78
CA GLY A 149 21.16 31.03 -6.57
C GLY A 149 21.78 30.87 -5.17
N CYS A 150 21.17 30.06 -4.30
CA CYS A 150 21.77 29.77 -2.99
C CYS A 150 23.04 28.91 -3.16
N PRO A 151 24.12 29.16 -2.36
CA PRO A 151 25.30 28.32 -2.41
C PRO A 151 24.93 26.87 -2.12
N LYS A 152 25.40 25.98 -3.00
CA LYS A 152 25.23 24.53 -2.85
C LYS A 152 25.90 24.08 -1.55
N LYS A 153 25.36 23.05 -0.98
CA LYS A 153 25.63 22.43 0.32
C LYS A 153 27.11 22.49 0.70
N GLU A 154 27.43 23.20 1.78
CA GLU A 154 28.72 23.06 2.45
C GLU A 154 28.75 21.67 3.09
N ILE A 155 29.84 20.93 2.84
CA ILE A 155 30.05 19.62 3.47
C ILE A 155 30.30 19.88 4.95
N ASP A 156 29.55 19.25 5.84
CA ASP A 156 29.80 19.31 7.28
C ASP A 156 31.25 18.81 7.53
N PRO A 157 32.09 19.63 8.17
CA PRO A 157 33.51 19.29 8.42
C PRO A 157 33.67 17.93 9.14
N ARG A 158 32.71 17.54 9.96
CA ARG A 158 32.71 16.25 10.68
C ARG A 158 32.47 15.06 9.76
N LEU A 159 31.83 15.27 8.62
CA LEU A 159 31.53 14.26 7.62
C LEU A 159 32.47 14.32 6.41
N ALA A 160 33.39 15.31 6.37
CA ALA A 160 34.32 15.50 5.24
C ALA A 160 35.20 14.26 4.99
N ILE A 161 35.54 13.52 6.04
CA ILE A 161 36.33 12.29 5.96
C ILE A 161 35.62 11.19 5.14
N LEU A 162 34.29 11.18 5.09
CA LEU A 162 33.53 10.22 4.28
C LEU A 162 33.69 10.47 2.77
N GLY A 163 34.08 11.69 2.37
CA GLY A 163 34.38 12.01 0.98
C GLY A 163 35.56 11.22 0.44
N THR A 164 36.58 10.94 1.26
CA THR A 164 37.76 10.17 0.85
C THR A 164 37.43 8.73 0.48
N LEU A 165 36.41 8.14 1.13
CA LEU A 165 35.96 6.77 0.84
C LEU A 165 35.29 6.67 -0.54
N LEU A 166 34.65 7.74 -1.01
CA LEU A 166 34.01 7.78 -2.33
C LEU A 166 35.02 8.00 -3.45
N ASP A 167 36.14 8.68 -3.16
CA ASP A 167 37.21 8.90 -4.12
C ASP A 167 38.05 7.61 -4.37
N ASP A 168 38.25 6.80 -3.32
CA ASP A 168 38.99 5.51 -3.42
C ASP A 168 38.21 4.47 -4.29
N ASP A 169 36.87 4.47 -4.24
CA ASP A 169 36.01 3.61 -5.06
C ASP A 169 36.02 4.03 -6.55
N ALA A 170 36.33 5.28 -6.88
CA ALA A 170 36.39 5.79 -8.24
C ALA A 170 37.68 5.38 -8.97
N GLU A 171 38.77 5.17 -8.23
CA GLU A 171 40.06 4.73 -8.81
C GLU A 171 40.10 3.22 -9.08
N THR A 172 39.39 2.40 -8.26
CA THR A 172 39.37 0.94 -8.41
C THR A 172 38.54 0.45 -9.61
N LYS A 173 37.67 1.30 -10.19
CA LYS A 173 36.86 0.97 -11.38
C LYS A 173 37.53 1.30 -12.71
N LYS A 174 38.82 1.74 -12.72
CA LYS A 174 39.60 2.07 -13.95
C LYS A 174 40.75 1.11 -14.26
N GLN A 175 40.75 -0.07 -13.63
CA GLN A 175 41.68 -1.16 -13.98
C GLN A 175 40.98 -2.33 -14.61
#